data_ed3054efcaf700be1d292e337365b31e
#
_entry.id   ed3054efcaf700be1d292e337365b31e
#
_cell.length_a   1.000
_cell.length_b   1.000
_cell.length_c   1.000
_cell.angle_alpha   90.00
_cell.angle_beta   90.00
_cell.angle_gamma   90.00
#
_symmetry.space_group_name_H-M   'P 1'
#
loop_
_entity.id
_entity.type
_entity.pdbx_description
1 polymer ?
#
loop_
_entity_poly.entity_id
_entity_poly.type
_entity_poly.pdbx_seq_one_letter_code
_entity_poly.pdbx_strand_id
1 'polypeptide(L)'
;MINAECHCPACRARKISGSDTGIIFANAVAEGLRSYDSQASQSYLAYADAKSIPTEKPAENVFLEFAPMDRDHNKPITDPSEKAHRDYVNLLKDLLKIFPVETTQVLEYWLDNALFSGYKKPPVKVPLNEEVLDADTAFYTGLGIRHIKSFGSYIDEEYYRLHGEPPMKAYGDILAKYLD
;
A
#
# COMPACT_ATOMS: atom_id res chain seq x y z
N MET A 1 -11.26 0.36 3.46
CA MET A 1 -11.86 -0.49 4.50
C MET A 1 -10.93 -0.44 5.70
N ILE A 2 -11.35 0.13 6.79
CA ILE A 2 -10.61 0.03 8.05
C ILE A 2 -10.77 -1.42 8.48
N ASN A 3 -9.67 -2.16 8.62
CA ASN A 3 -9.68 -3.50 9.22
C ASN A 3 -10.01 -3.35 10.71
N ALA A 4 -11.25 -2.99 11.01
CA ALA A 4 -11.73 -3.00 12.38
C ALA A 4 -11.82 -4.47 12.79
N GLU A 5 -10.90 -4.91 13.65
CA GLU A 5 -10.98 -6.24 14.23
C GLU A 5 -12.37 -6.45 14.86
N CYS A 6 -12.98 -7.57 14.55
CA CYS A 6 -14.23 -7.93 15.18
C CYS A 6 -13.96 -8.33 16.64
N HIS A 7 -14.50 -7.58 17.57
CA HIS A 7 -14.33 -7.81 19.01
C HIS A 7 -15.42 -8.70 19.64
N CYS A 8 -16.20 -9.43 18.84
CA CYS A 8 -17.18 -10.37 19.39
C CYS A 8 -16.48 -11.54 20.14
N PRO A 9 -17.18 -12.24 21.05
CA PRO A 9 -16.57 -13.32 21.84
C PRO A 9 -15.89 -14.40 21.00
N ALA A 10 -16.49 -14.75 19.83
CA ALA A 10 -15.94 -15.77 18.94
C ALA A 10 -14.61 -15.32 18.29
N CYS A 11 -14.51 -14.07 17.83
CA CYS A 11 -13.29 -13.53 17.25
C CYS A 11 -12.18 -13.37 18.31
N ARG A 12 -12.51 -12.88 19.50
CA ARG A 12 -11.57 -12.79 20.62
C ARG A 12 -11.03 -14.16 21.06
N ALA A 13 -11.85 -15.19 21.00
CA ALA A 13 -11.44 -16.56 21.35
C ALA A 13 -10.42 -17.13 20.35
N ARG A 14 -10.41 -16.69 19.11
CA ARG A 14 -9.46 -17.15 18.07
C ARG A 14 -8.02 -16.72 18.32
N LYS A 15 -7.81 -15.57 18.97
CA LYS A 15 -6.46 -14.99 19.27
C LYS A 15 -5.55 -14.90 18.04
N ILE A 16 -6.13 -14.63 16.86
CA ILE A 16 -5.39 -14.46 15.61
C ILE A 16 -5.06 -12.98 15.41
N SER A 17 -3.95 -12.70 14.73
CA SER A 17 -3.52 -11.34 14.40
C SER A 17 -4.38 -10.72 13.30
N GLY A 18 -4.30 -9.39 13.13
CA GLY A 18 -4.89 -8.70 11.98
C GLY A 18 -4.34 -9.24 10.65
N SER A 19 -3.04 -9.56 10.62
CA SER A 19 -2.39 -10.18 9.46
C SER A 19 -2.97 -11.57 9.14
N ASP A 20 -3.17 -12.41 10.15
CA ASP A 20 -3.79 -13.73 9.97
C ASP A 20 -5.25 -13.62 9.52
N THR A 21 -6.00 -12.68 10.10
CA THR A 21 -7.38 -12.41 9.67
C THR A 21 -7.42 -11.97 8.20
N GLY A 22 -6.51 -11.09 7.80
CA GLY A 22 -6.40 -10.59 6.43
C GLY A 22 -6.08 -11.70 5.43
N ILE A 23 -5.10 -12.56 5.73
CA ILE A 23 -4.71 -13.63 4.80
C ILE A 23 -5.76 -14.74 4.69
N ILE A 24 -6.41 -15.10 5.79
CA ILE A 24 -7.52 -16.07 5.77
C ILE A 24 -8.66 -15.56 4.88
N PHE A 25 -9.00 -14.27 5.00
CA PHE A 25 -10.01 -13.64 4.16
C PHE A 25 -9.58 -13.61 2.68
N ALA A 26 -8.36 -13.18 2.40
CA ALA A 26 -7.85 -13.11 1.03
C ALA A 26 -7.84 -14.50 0.36
N ASN A 27 -7.40 -15.54 1.08
CA ASN A 27 -7.40 -16.91 0.59
C ASN A 27 -8.82 -17.40 0.25
N ALA A 28 -9.79 -17.16 1.14
CA ALA A 28 -11.18 -17.58 0.93
C ALA A 28 -11.81 -16.87 -0.29
N VAL A 29 -11.54 -15.55 -0.47
CA VAL A 29 -12.01 -14.81 -1.65
C VAL A 29 -11.33 -15.33 -2.92
N ALA A 30 -10.02 -15.54 -2.88
CA ALA A 30 -9.24 -16.04 -4.00
C ALA A 30 -9.73 -17.43 -4.47
N GLU A 31 -10.05 -18.32 -3.55
CA GLU A 31 -10.63 -19.63 -3.84
C GLU A 31 -12.00 -19.50 -4.54
N GLY A 32 -12.88 -18.63 -4.00
CA GLY A 32 -14.17 -18.35 -4.60
C GLY A 32 -14.06 -17.79 -6.01
N LEU A 33 -13.14 -16.82 -6.24
CA LEU A 33 -12.91 -16.21 -7.55
C LEU A 33 -12.43 -17.23 -8.60
N ARG A 34 -11.54 -18.15 -8.23
CA ARG A 34 -11.02 -19.20 -9.15
C ARG A 34 -12.09 -20.15 -9.65
N SER A 35 -13.20 -20.28 -8.95
CA SER A 35 -14.34 -21.08 -9.43
C SER A 35 -15.04 -20.48 -10.65
N TYR A 36 -14.89 -19.15 -10.88
CA TYR A 36 -15.45 -18.43 -12.01
C TYR A 36 -14.41 -18.13 -13.08
N ASP A 37 -13.19 -17.76 -12.67
CA ASP A 37 -12.08 -17.46 -13.56
C ASP A 37 -10.77 -17.98 -12.96
N SER A 38 -10.15 -18.95 -13.65
CA SER A 38 -8.89 -19.56 -13.22
C SER A 38 -7.72 -18.59 -13.15
N GLN A 39 -7.81 -17.42 -13.80
CA GLN A 39 -6.79 -16.38 -13.81
C GLN A 39 -7.07 -15.29 -12.77
N ALA A 40 -8.22 -15.34 -12.08
CA ALA A 40 -8.56 -14.35 -11.08
C ALA A 40 -7.60 -14.41 -9.88
N SER A 41 -7.22 -13.23 -9.41
CA SER A 41 -6.33 -13.05 -8.26
C SER A 41 -6.93 -12.10 -7.23
N GLN A 42 -6.45 -12.19 -5.99
CA GLN A 42 -6.88 -11.37 -4.86
C GLN A 42 -5.69 -10.75 -4.17
N SER A 43 -5.77 -9.45 -3.85
CA SER A 43 -4.73 -8.82 -3.03
C SER A 43 -4.87 -9.17 -1.55
N TYR A 44 -3.74 -9.45 -0.91
CA TYR A 44 -3.57 -9.32 0.53
C TYR A 44 -3.02 -7.92 0.82
N LEU A 45 -3.84 -7.09 1.45
CA LEU A 45 -3.48 -5.70 1.76
C LEU A 45 -2.75 -5.64 3.11
N ALA A 46 -1.43 -5.42 3.07
CA ALA A 46 -0.60 -5.16 4.25
C ALA A 46 -0.76 -3.70 4.68
N TYR A 47 -1.78 -3.42 5.49
CA TYR A 47 -2.24 -2.09 5.88
C TYR A 47 -2.84 -2.10 7.29
N ALA A 48 -2.83 -0.99 7.98
CA ALA A 48 -3.43 -0.79 9.31
C ALA A 48 -2.96 -1.86 10.32
N ASP A 49 -3.81 -2.80 10.73
CA ASP A 49 -3.50 -3.85 11.70
C ASP A 49 -2.74 -5.04 11.11
N ALA A 50 -2.62 -5.13 9.77
CA ALA A 50 -1.89 -6.18 9.06
C ALA A 50 -0.39 -5.83 8.93
N LYS A 51 0.28 -5.63 10.08
CA LYS A 51 1.70 -5.20 10.17
C LYS A 51 2.63 -6.29 10.69
N SER A 52 2.31 -7.54 10.45
CA SER A 52 3.16 -8.70 10.79
C SER A 52 3.11 -9.74 9.67
N ILE A 53 4.04 -10.68 9.69
CA ILE A 53 3.99 -11.83 8.79
C ILE A 53 2.80 -12.70 9.23
N PRO A 54 1.84 -13.03 8.33
CA PRO A 54 0.79 -13.98 8.65
C PRO A 54 1.36 -15.39 8.89
N THR A 55 0.74 -16.14 9.77
CA THR A 55 1.11 -17.55 10.04
C THR A 55 0.55 -18.49 8.99
N GLU A 56 -0.58 -18.13 8.38
CA GLU A 56 -1.16 -18.84 7.24
C GLU A 56 -0.46 -18.47 5.94
N LYS A 57 -0.26 -19.44 5.08
CA LYS A 57 0.35 -19.19 3.76
C LYS A 57 -0.65 -18.55 2.81
N PRO A 58 -0.20 -17.60 1.95
CA PRO A 58 -1.03 -17.11 0.86
C PRO A 58 -1.34 -18.24 -0.13
N ALA A 59 -2.58 -18.27 -0.64
CA ALA A 59 -2.95 -19.11 -1.76
C ALA A 59 -2.20 -18.64 -3.03
N GLU A 60 -2.03 -19.52 -4.01
CA GLU A 60 -1.23 -19.28 -5.23
C GLU A 60 -1.65 -18.01 -6.01
N ASN A 61 -2.95 -17.69 -5.98
CA ASN A 61 -3.51 -16.52 -6.64
C ASN A 61 -3.74 -15.31 -5.70
N VAL A 62 -3.10 -15.32 -4.52
CA VAL A 62 -3.07 -14.17 -3.61
C VAL A 62 -1.74 -13.46 -3.75
N PHE A 63 -1.78 -12.17 -4.07
CA PHE A 63 -0.59 -11.32 -4.19
C PHE A 63 -0.53 -10.26 -3.07
N LEU A 64 0.67 -9.79 -2.76
CA LEU A 64 0.88 -8.73 -1.78
C LEU A 64 0.52 -7.36 -2.35
N GLU A 65 -0.29 -6.60 -1.65
CA GLU A 65 -0.43 -5.15 -1.81
C GLU A 65 0.08 -4.46 -0.53
N PHE A 66 1.27 -3.91 -0.62
CA PHE A 66 1.94 -3.24 0.49
C PHE A 66 1.58 -1.77 0.54
N ALA A 67 1.02 -1.29 1.68
CA ALA A 67 0.48 0.06 1.82
C ALA A 67 0.99 0.75 3.10
N PRO A 68 2.15 1.43 3.07
CA PRO A 68 2.82 2.02 4.24
C PRO A 68 2.26 3.42 4.57
N MET A 69 0.98 3.51 4.96
CA MET A 69 0.30 4.79 5.20
C MET A 69 0.86 5.56 6.39
N ASP A 70 1.14 4.86 7.52
CA ASP A 70 1.50 5.51 8.79
C ASP A 70 3.00 5.85 8.84
N ARG A 71 3.51 6.61 7.86
CA ARG A 71 4.89 7.06 7.79
C ARG A 71 4.99 8.58 7.57
N ASP A 72 6.15 9.16 7.72
CA ASP A 72 6.41 10.53 7.29
C ASP A 72 6.63 10.58 5.78
N HIS A 73 5.62 11.03 5.04
CA HIS A 73 5.65 11.14 3.57
C HIS A 73 6.54 12.30 3.04
N ASN A 74 7.17 13.07 3.92
CA ASN A 74 8.17 14.08 3.55
C ASN A 74 9.60 13.54 3.56
N LYS A 75 9.79 12.27 3.91
CA LYS A 75 11.08 11.58 3.97
C LYS A 75 11.01 10.29 3.17
N PRO A 76 12.12 9.87 2.54
CA PRO A 76 12.19 8.55 1.91
C PRO A 76 11.84 7.43 2.90
N ILE A 77 11.16 6.39 2.44
CA ILE A 77 10.81 5.23 3.29
C ILE A 77 12.05 4.55 3.88
N THR A 78 13.21 4.76 3.26
CA THR A 78 14.51 4.24 3.72
C THR A 78 15.19 5.11 4.77
N ASP A 79 14.62 6.27 5.15
CA ASP A 79 15.22 7.13 6.18
C ASP A 79 15.26 6.40 7.54
N PRO A 80 16.47 6.09 8.04
CA PRO A 80 16.63 5.31 9.26
C PRO A 80 16.31 6.09 10.54
N SER A 81 16.12 7.41 10.47
CA SER A 81 15.77 8.22 11.63
C SER A 81 14.36 7.94 12.14
N GLU A 82 13.44 7.56 11.23
CA GLU A 82 12.04 7.30 11.53
C GLU A 82 11.81 5.81 11.90
N LYS A 83 11.24 5.56 13.07
CA LYS A 83 10.93 4.20 13.52
C LYS A 83 9.92 3.51 12.58
N ALA A 84 8.86 4.22 12.19
CA ALA A 84 7.83 3.69 11.30
C ALA A 84 8.42 3.25 9.95
N HIS A 85 9.37 4.00 9.40
CA HIS A 85 10.05 3.65 8.15
C HIS A 85 10.84 2.35 8.28
N ARG A 86 11.64 2.22 9.35
CA ARG A 86 12.38 0.97 9.62
C ARG A 86 11.45 -0.23 9.77
N ASP A 87 10.34 -0.05 10.48
CA ASP A 87 9.36 -1.11 10.69
C ASP A 87 8.71 -1.53 9.35
N TYR A 88 8.33 -0.60 8.48
CA TYR A 88 7.78 -0.89 7.16
C TYR A 88 8.79 -1.53 6.21
N VAL A 89 10.03 -1.05 6.18
CA VAL A 89 11.10 -1.66 5.36
C VAL A 89 11.36 -3.11 5.78
N ASN A 90 11.40 -3.38 7.07
CA ASN A 90 11.59 -4.73 7.59
C ASN A 90 10.37 -5.61 7.27
N LEU A 91 9.16 -5.11 7.50
CA LEU A 91 7.91 -5.82 7.18
C LEU A 91 7.86 -6.19 5.70
N LEU A 92 8.15 -5.24 4.78
CA LEU A 92 8.15 -5.52 3.34
C LEU A 92 9.14 -6.63 2.99
N LYS A 93 10.37 -6.55 3.48
CA LYS A 93 11.40 -7.57 3.24
C LYS A 93 10.99 -8.95 3.77
N ASP A 94 10.28 -8.97 4.89
CA ASP A 94 9.79 -10.23 5.47
C ASP A 94 8.59 -10.79 4.68
N LEU A 95 7.66 -9.94 4.25
CA LEU A 95 6.53 -10.34 3.40
C LEU A 95 7.00 -10.87 2.04
N LEU A 96 8.06 -10.31 1.45
CA LEU A 96 8.65 -10.80 0.20
C LEU A 96 9.30 -12.19 0.32
N LYS A 97 9.43 -12.76 1.52
CA LYS A 97 9.84 -14.16 1.71
C LYS A 97 8.70 -15.15 1.48
N ILE A 98 7.45 -14.68 1.54
CA ILE A 98 6.24 -15.51 1.41
C ILE A 98 5.34 -15.13 0.24
N PHE A 99 5.52 -13.93 -0.33
CA PHE A 99 4.82 -13.48 -1.54
C PHE A 99 5.82 -13.32 -2.69
N PRO A 100 5.45 -13.75 -3.93
CA PRO A 100 6.29 -13.53 -5.10
C PRO A 100 6.47 -12.03 -5.38
N VAL A 101 7.70 -11.60 -5.62
CA VAL A 101 8.01 -10.19 -5.90
C VAL A 101 7.39 -9.73 -7.23
N GLU A 102 7.27 -10.64 -8.19
CA GLU A 102 6.75 -10.38 -9.54
C GLU A 102 5.30 -9.95 -9.53
N THR A 103 4.50 -10.39 -8.55
CA THR A 103 3.09 -10.04 -8.39
C THR A 103 2.85 -9.03 -7.28
N THR A 104 3.89 -8.71 -6.50
CA THR A 104 3.79 -7.74 -5.41
C THR A 104 3.54 -6.35 -5.95
N GLN A 105 2.59 -5.66 -5.32
CA GLN A 105 2.25 -4.27 -5.60
C GLN A 105 2.56 -3.39 -4.40
N VAL A 106 2.93 -2.13 -4.67
CA VAL A 106 3.06 -1.08 -3.66
C VAL A 106 1.98 -0.03 -3.89
N LEU A 107 1.22 0.27 -2.85
CA LEU A 107 0.25 1.37 -2.82
C LEU A 107 0.77 2.45 -1.87
N GLU A 108 1.41 3.46 -2.42
CA GLU A 108 1.93 4.61 -1.69
C GLU A 108 0.91 5.76 -1.61
N TYR A 109 1.29 6.83 -0.91
CA TYR A 109 0.39 7.95 -0.59
C TYR A 109 0.92 9.32 -1.03
N TRP A 110 1.85 9.36 -2.00
CA TRP A 110 2.45 10.61 -2.51
C TRP A 110 1.43 11.59 -3.12
N LEU A 111 0.27 11.08 -3.56
CA LEU A 111 -0.82 11.86 -4.13
C LEU A 111 -2.08 11.87 -3.24
N ASP A 112 -2.00 11.37 -2.00
CA ASP A 112 -3.16 11.38 -1.09
C ASP A 112 -3.42 12.78 -0.53
N ASN A 113 -4.14 13.57 -1.30
CA ASN A 113 -4.43 14.94 -0.93
C ASN A 113 -5.45 15.08 0.21
N ALA A 114 -6.19 14.01 0.57
CA ALA A 114 -6.98 14.03 1.80
C ALA A 114 -6.07 14.04 3.03
N LEU A 115 -5.00 13.24 3.01
CA LEU A 115 -3.98 13.22 4.05
C LEU A 115 -3.31 14.60 4.19
N PHE A 116 -2.83 15.18 3.09
CA PHE A 116 -2.17 16.49 3.09
C PHE A 116 -3.10 17.63 3.48
N SER A 117 -4.39 17.51 3.22
CA SER A 117 -5.43 18.47 3.63
C SER A 117 -5.91 18.27 5.07
N GLY A 118 -5.33 17.30 5.81
CA GLY A 118 -5.81 16.94 7.16
C GLY A 118 -7.25 16.44 7.16
N TYR A 119 -7.66 15.74 6.08
CA TYR A 119 -9.02 15.21 5.86
C TYR A 119 -10.11 16.29 5.84
N LYS A 120 -9.77 17.51 5.43
CA LYS A 120 -10.67 18.66 5.36
C LYS A 120 -10.77 19.21 3.95
N LYS A 121 -11.93 19.81 3.64
CA LYS A 121 -12.18 20.59 2.44
C LYS A 121 -12.17 22.10 2.76
N PRO A 122 -11.79 22.98 1.83
CA PRO A 122 -11.30 22.67 0.47
C PRO A 122 -9.90 22.02 0.50
N PRO A 123 -9.52 21.26 -0.56
CA PRO A 123 -8.23 20.59 -0.62
C PRO A 123 -7.09 21.61 -0.75
N VAL A 124 -5.93 21.31 -0.16
CA VAL A 124 -4.70 22.05 -0.42
C VAL A 124 -4.13 21.66 -1.80
N LYS A 125 -3.16 22.44 -2.32
CA LYS A 125 -2.41 22.00 -3.49
C LYS A 125 -1.55 20.79 -3.12
N VAL A 126 -1.56 19.74 -3.94
CA VAL A 126 -0.75 18.52 -3.70
C VAL A 126 0.73 18.89 -3.56
N PRO A 127 1.35 18.63 -2.41
CA PRO A 127 2.76 18.95 -2.17
C PRO A 127 3.66 17.78 -2.59
N LEU A 128 3.63 17.38 -3.88
CA LEU A 128 4.46 16.26 -4.35
C LEU A 128 5.94 16.53 -4.07
N ASN A 129 6.54 15.70 -3.23
CA ASN A 129 7.97 15.71 -2.98
C ASN A 129 8.66 14.76 -3.97
N GLU A 130 9.21 15.32 -5.05
CA GLU A 130 9.82 14.53 -6.15
C GLU A 130 11.08 13.77 -5.70
N GLU A 131 11.85 14.31 -4.75
CA GLU A 131 13.04 13.64 -4.20
C GLU A 131 12.65 12.38 -3.40
N VAL A 132 11.59 12.47 -2.61
CA VAL A 132 11.05 11.33 -1.86
C VAL A 132 10.47 10.30 -2.81
N LEU A 133 9.66 10.72 -3.79
CA LEU A 133 9.10 9.83 -4.80
C LEU A 133 10.20 9.07 -5.57
N ASP A 134 11.24 9.76 -6.00
CA ASP A 134 12.38 9.17 -6.73
C ASP A 134 13.12 8.13 -5.86
N ALA A 135 13.46 8.50 -4.62
CA ALA A 135 14.16 7.61 -3.69
C ALA A 135 13.33 6.37 -3.32
N ASP A 136 12.04 6.54 -3.06
CA ASP A 136 11.14 5.42 -2.74
C ASP A 136 10.95 4.49 -3.92
N THR A 137 10.77 5.04 -5.14
CA THR A 137 10.66 4.25 -6.37
C THR A 137 11.94 3.46 -6.64
N ALA A 138 13.10 4.10 -6.49
CA ALA A 138 14.39 3.40 -6.61
C ALA A 138 14.52 2.25 -5.60
N PHE A 139 14.08 2.46 -4.37
CA PHE A 139 14.10 1.42 -3.33
C PHE A 139 13.21 0.22 -3.70
N TYR A 140 11.94 0.46 -4.06
CA TYR A 140 11.01 -0.61 -4.40
C TYR A 140 11.44 -1.39 -5.65
N THR A 141 11.88 -0.68 -6.68
CA THR A 141 12.37 -1.32 -7.91
C THR A 141 13.69 -2.06 -7.70
N GLY A 142 14.53 -1.57 -6.80
CA GLY A 142 15.75 -2.27 -6.33
C GLY A 142 15.45 -3.60 -5.63
N LEU A 143 14.26 -3.76 -5.03
CA LEU A 143 13.78 -5.05 -4.50
C LEU A 143 13.17 -5.96 -5.58
N GLY A 144 13.02 -5.49 -6.81
CA GLY A 144 12.40 -6.23 -7.93
C GLY A 144 10.91 -5.95 -8.12
N ILE A 145 10.29 -5.08 -7.31
CA ILE A 145 8.88 -4.73 -7.45
C ILE A 145 8.69 -3.83 -8.68
N ARG A 146 7.69 -4.13 -9.51
CA ARG A 146 7.38 -3.39 -10.74
C ARG A 146 5.97 -2.77 -10.76
N HIS A 147 5.12 -3.12 -9.82
CA HIS A 147 3.77 -2.60 -9.71
C HIS A 147 3.70 -1.56 -8.58
N ILE A 148 3.91 -0.30 -8.95
CA ILE A 148 3.95 0.82 -8.01
C ILE A 148 2.86 1.82 -8.38
N LYS A 149 2.02 2.18 -7.42
CA LYS A 149 0.93 3.15 -7.56
C LYS A 149 0.83 4.05 -6.34
N SER A 150 0.18 5.19 -6.48
CA SER A 150 -0.15 6.06 -5.36
C SER A 150 -1.65 6.13 -5.16
N PHE A 151 -2.07 6.07 -3.90
CA PHE A 151 -3.42 6.50 -3.55
C PHE A 151 -3.56 7.98 -3.89
N GLY A 152 -4.68 8.35 -4.53
CA GLY A 152 -4.97 9.73 -4.93
C GLY A 152 -6.39 10.09 -4.52
N SER A 153 -6.52 10.96 -3.54
CA SER A 153 -7.83 11.42 -3.06
C SER A 153 -7.89 12.95 -3.09
N TYR A 154 -9.09 13.52 -3.06
CA TYR A 154 -9.33 14.97 -3.13
C TYR A 154 -8.72 15.66 -4.37
N ILE A 155 -8.38 14.90 -5.42
CA ILE A 155 -7.99 15.40 -6.73
C ILE A 155 -9.24 15.34 -7.63
N ASP A 156 -10.23 16.13 -7.27
CA ASP A 156 -11.55 16.22 -7.88
C ASP A 156 -11.77 17.56 -8.59
N GLU A 157 -12.98 17.83 -9.08
CA GLU A 157 -13.34 19.07 -9.76
C GLU A 157 -13.01 20.31 -8.91
N GLU A 158 -13.24 20.26 -7.59
CA GLU A 158 -12.91 21.36 -6.70
C GLU A 158 -11.41 21.64 -6.66
N TYR A 159 -10.59 20.57 -6.64
CA TYR A 159 -9.14 20.70 -6.72
C TYR A 159 -8.71 21.42 -8.01
N TYR A 160 -9.21 20.95 -9.18
CA TYR A 160 -8.87 21.55 -10.48
C TYR A 160 -9.26 23.01 -10.56
N ARG A 161 -10.41 23.38 -10.04
CA ARG A 161 -10.86 24.77 -9.99
C ARG A 161 -9.96 25.67 -9.13
N LEU A 162 -9.44 25.16 -8.01
CA LEU A 162 -8.63 25.92 -7.06
C LEU A 162 -7.14 25.96 -7.42
N HIS A 163 -6.62 24.87 -7.96
CA HIS A 163 -5.17 24.66 -8.09
C HIS A 163 -4.70 24.32 -9.51
N GLY A 164 -5.64 24.09 -10.45
CA GLY A 164 -5.32 23.64 -11.81
C GLY A 164 -4.89 22.18 -11.84
N GLU A 165 -4.02 21.84 -12.80
CA GLU A 165 -3.53 20.49 -12.99
C GLU A 165 -2.74 19.96 -11.78
N PRO A 166 -3.03 18.74 -11.29
CA PRO A 166 -2.20 18.09 -10.29
C PRO A 166 -0.84 17.68 -10.87
N PRO A 167 0.17 17.34 -10.05
CA PRO A 167 1.52 17.06 -10.51
C PRO A 167 1.67 15.68 -11.16
N MET A 168 0.69 15.24 -11.97
CA MET A 168 0.65 13.88 -12.58
C MET A 168 1.79 13.66 -13.57
N LYS A 169 2.22 14.73 -14.27
CA LYS A 169 3.34 14.62 -15.21
C LYS A 169 4.65 14.32 -14.47
N ALA A 170 4.97 15.07 -13.41
CA ALA A 170 6.16 14.84 -12.61
C ALA A 170 6.14 13.46 -11.96
N TYR A 171 4.99 13.05 -11.43
CA TYR A 171 4.77 11.70 -10.88
C TYR A 171 5.07 10.62 -11.93
N GLY A 172 4.50 10.72 -13.12
CA GLY A 172 4.70 9.75 -14.21
C GLY A 172 6.13 9.73 -14.73
N ASP A 173 6.75 10.90 -14.95
CA ASP A 173 8.12 11.01 -15.43
C ASP A 173 9.13 10.35 -14.47
N ILE A 174 8.91 10.42 -13.16
CA ILE A 174 9.77 9.77 -12.16
C ILE A 174 9.57 8.26 -12.17
N LEU A 175 8.35 7.77 -12.18
CA LEU A 175 8.09 6.33 -12.24
C LEU A 175 8.68 5.70 -13.51
N ALA A 176 8.56 6.38 -14.67
CA ALA A 176 9.09 5.90 -15.94
C ALA A 176 10.61 5.69 -15.97
N LYS A 177 11.37 6.37 -15.08
CA LYS A 177 12.83 6.11 -14.98
C LYS A 177 13.17 4.70 -14.53
N TYR A 178 12.24 4.01 -13.86
CA TYR A 178 12.49 2.74 -13.17
C TYR A 178 11.63 1.57 -13.65
N LEU A 179 10.53 1.85 -14.36
CA LEU A 179 9.50 0.86 -14.68
C LEU A 179 9.39 0.52 -16.18
N ASP A 180 10.31 1.03 -17.02
CA ASP A 180 10.41 0.70 -18.45
C ASP A 180 10.99 -0.70 -18.68
#